data_e7d29c083f6850dc53c72362433dbc36
#
_entry.id   e7d29c083f6850dc53c72362433dbc36
#
_cell.length_a   1.000
_cell.length_b   1.000
_cell.length_c   1.000
_cell.angle_alpha   90.00
_cell.angle_beta   90.00
_cell.angle_gamma   90.00
#
_symmetry.space_group_name_H-M   'P 1'
#
loop_
_entity.id
_entity.type
_entity.pdbx_description
1 polymer ?
#
loop_
_entity_poly.entity_id
_entity_poly.type
_entity_poly.pdbx_seq_one_letter_code
_entity_poly.pdbx_strand_id
1 'polypeptide(L)'
;DAVDRHGSIHLIIVGTLRVHPQWEPGEPFYGLDSTLAPRDTAAEGQLWMEENALDRAHSEKPVSIIRASNVQGVPLSGPPGNGILHRWARECQIGWINVPGDGSNPKDFIHIEDLIQVIGGILENPPLTREEIAVGSGKGISMLDLANMYNSKTGCEIELNQNDDEEVFGLVDAWVLEERLGFRPRISLDEMIEEVFEVA
;
A
#
# COMPACT_ATOMS: atom_id res chain seq x y z
N ASP A 1 -25.39 -8.34 11.82
CA ASP A 1 -24.12 -7.73 11.50
C ASP A 1 -23.58 -6.97 12.72
N ALA A 2 -22.23 -6.92 12.92
CA ALA A 2 -21.64 -6.25 14.07
C ALA A 2 -21.91 -4.72 14.02
N VAL A 3 -21.88 -4.14 12.84
CA VAL A 3 -22.15 -2.70 12.59
C VAL A 3 -23.59 -2.33 12.91
N ASP A 4 -24.54 -3.23 12.66
CA ASP A 4 -25.97 -3.00 12.92
C ASP A 4 -26.33 -3.06 14.40
N ARG A 5 -25.51 -3.67 15.24
CA ARG A 5 -25.76 -3.87 16.69
C ARG A 5 -25.27 -2.71 17.57
N HIS A 6 -24.43 -1.86 17.05
CA HIS A 6 -23.87 -0.73 17.77
C HIS A 6 -24.49 0.58 17.27
N GLY A 7 -24.60 1.58 18.13
CA GLY A 7 -25.11 2.92 17.79
C GLY A 7 -24.23 3.61 16.73
N SER A 8 -23.98 4.88 16.85
CA SER A 8 -23.11 5.61 15.90
C SER A 8 -21.70 4.99 15.88
N ILE A 9 -21.30 4.44 14.74
CA ILE A 9 -19.99 3.80 14.50
C ILE A 9 -19.46 4.27 13.15
N HIS A 10 -18.21 4.71 13.12
CA HIS A 10 -17.46 4.92 11.89
C HIS A 10 -16.73 3.61 11.53
N LEU A 11 -17.07 3.03 10.38
CA LEU A 11 -16.38 1.84 9.86
C LEU A 11 -15.25 2.28 8.92
N ILE A 12 -14.02 1.90 9.26
CA ILE A 12 -12.87 2.09 8.38
C ILE A 12 -12.40 0.71 7.90
N ILE A 13 -12.32 0.55 6.59
CA ILE A 13 -11.80 -0.65 5.93
C ILE A 13 -10.46 -0.30 5.28
N VAL A 14 -9.41 -1.01 5.67
CA VAL A 14 -8.11 -0.92 5.01
C VAL A 14 -8.00 -2.07 4.02
N GLY A 15 -8.00 -1.72 2.75
CA GLY A 15 -7.92 -2.61 1.61
C GLY A 15 -6.62 -2.40 0.81
N THR A 16 -6.66 -2.77 -0.46
CA THR A 16 -5.50 -2.81 -1.34
C THR A 16 -5.76 -2.13 -2.68
N LEU A 17 -4.72 -1.64 -3.33
CA LEU A 17 -4.78 -1.15 -4.72
C LEU A 17 -5.05 -2.25 -5.76
N ARG A 18 -5.03 -3.54 -5.40
CA ARG A 18 -5.32 -4.66 -6.31
C ARG A 18 -6.76 -4.67 -6.84
N VAL A 19 -7.65 -3.90 -6.23
CA VAL A 19 -9.02 -3.68 -6.74
C VAL A 19 -9.07 -2.77 -7.97
N HIS A 20 -7.96 -2.11 -8.31
CA HIS A 20 -7.80 -1.34 -9.54
C HIS A 20 -7.21 -2.21 -10.67
N PRO A 21 -7.39 -1.83 -11.95
CA PRO A 21 -6.73 -2.52 -13.07
C PRO A 21 -5.21 -2.46 -12.95
N GLN A 22 -4.54 -3.28 -13.74
CA GLN A 22 -3.10 -3.16 -13.91
C GLN A 22 -2.78 -1.77 -14.47
N TRP A 23 -1.81 -1.10 -13.85
CA TRP A 23 -1.38 0.23 -14.29
C TRP A 23 -0.37 0.11 -15.43
N GLU A 24 -0.50 0.98 -16.43
CA GLU A 24 0.47 1.08 -17.53
C GLU A 24 1.24 2.40 -17.45
N PRO A 25 2.52 2.42 -17.83
CA PRO A 25 3.32 3.64 -17.85
C PRO A 25 2.66 4.75 -18.68
N GLY A 26 2.43 5.89 -18.04
CA GLY A 26 1.74 7.04 -18.65
C GLY A 26 0.27 7.17 -18.29
N GLU A 27 -0.31 6.18 -17.62
CA GLU A 27 -1.64 6.31 -17.03
C GLU A 27 -1.63 7.24 -15.81
N PRO A 28 -2.77 7.88 -15.50
CA PRO A 28 -2.92 8.66 -14.27
C PRO A 28 -2.66 7.81 -13.02
N PHE A 29 -2.16 8.44 -11.96
CA PHE A 29 -2.04 7.80 -10.67
C PHE A 29 -3.42 7.48 -10.08
N TYR A 30 -3.48 6.44 -9.25
CA TYR A 30 -4.73 6.09 -8.58
C TYR A 30 -5.17 7.20 -7.63
N GLY A 31 -6.36 7.70 -7.87
CA GLY A 31 -7.02 8.76 -7.13
C GLY A 31 -8.50 8.44 -6.89
N LEU A 32 -9.29 9.46 -6.58
CA LEU A 32 -10.70 9.32 -6.20
C LEU A 32 -11.58 8.71 -7.31
N ASP A 33 -11.31 9.02 -8.57
CA ASP A 33 -12.11 8.62 -9.73
C ASP A 33 -11.50 7.43 -10.52
N SER A 34 -10.54 6.73 -9.92
CA SER A 34 -9.89 5.61 -10.60
C SER A 34 -10.83 4.42 -10.79
N THR A 35 -10.82 3.84 -11.98
CA THR A 35 -11.62 2.66 -12.32
C THR A 35 -11.30 1.50 -11.37
N LEU A 36 -12.35 0.72 -11.04
CA LEU A 36 -12.22 -0.53 -10.29
C LEU A 36 -12.32 -1.70 -11.25
N ALA A 37 -11.31 -2.55 -11.25
CA ALA A 37 -11.24 -3.79 -12.01
C ALA A 37 -10.30 -4.77 -11.27
N PRO A 38 -10.83 -5.54 -10.31
CA PRO A 38 -10.02 -6.40 -9.46
C PRO A 38 -9.25 -7.43 -10.29
N ARG A 39 -8.01 -7.71 -9.91
CA ARG A 39 -7.04 -8.50 -10.69
C ARG A 39 -7.10 -10.00 -10.40
N ASP A 40 -7.69 -10.37 -9.30
CA ASP A 40 -7.79 -11.76 -8.84
C ASP A 40 -8.97 -11.95 -7.88
N THR A 41 -9.26 -13.21 -7.55
CA THR A 41 -10.37 -13.57 -6.66
C THR A 41 -10.26 -12.94 -5.26
N ALA A 42 -9.06 -12.69 -4.76
CA ALA A 42 -8.88 -12.03 -3.46
C ALA A 42 -9.28 -10.55 -3.56
N ALA A 43 -8.88 -9.87 -4.63
CA ALA A 43 -9.27 -8.49 -4.92
C ALA A 43 -10.78 -8.36 -5.21
N GLU A 44 -11.38 -9.34 -5.90
CA GLU A 44 -12.84 -9.42 -6.10
C GLU A 44 -13.57 -9.52 -4.75
N GLY A 45 -13.11 -10.37 -3.86
CA GLY A 45 -13.66 -10.52 -2.51
C GLY A 45 -13.50 -9.24 -1.68
N GLN A 46 -12.37 -8.56 -1.80
CA GLN A 46 -12.12 -7.27 -1.16
C GLN A 46 -13.11 -6.21 -1.68
N LEU A 47 -13.23 -6.06 -2.99
CA LEU A 47 -14.15 -5.11 -3.62
C LEU A 47 -15.61 -5.38 -3.21
N TRP A 48 -16.03 -6.64 -3.23
CA TRP A 48 -17.37 -7.02 -2.77
C TRP A 48 -17.63 -6.61 -1.31
N MET A 49 -16.63 -6.76 -0.43
CA MET A 49 -16.74 -6.34 0.98
C MET A 49 -16.85 -4.82 1.09
N GLU A 50 -16.05 -4.07 0.33
CA GLU A 50 -16.08 -2.61 0.28
C GLU A 50 -17.44 -2.08 -0.19
N GLU A 51 -17.97 -2.60 -1.31
CA GLU A 51 -19.28 -2.23 -1.87
C GLU A 51 -20.41 -2.50 -0.86
N ASN A 52 -20.41 -3.68 -0.22
CA ASN A 52 -21.42 -4.02 0.80
C ASN A 52 -21.37 -3.11 2.03
N ALA A 53 -20.20 -2.59 2.39
CA ALA A 53 -20.05 -1.62 3.47
C ALA A 53 -20.55 -0.23 3.03
N LEU A 54 -20.18 0.22 1.84
CA LEU A 54 -20.58 1.51 1.27
C LEU A 54 -22.09 1.59 1.05
N ASP A 55 -22.74 0.51 0.63
CA ASP A 55 -24.20 0.45 0.45
C ASP A 55 -24.99 0.65 1.76
N ARG A 56 -24.35 0.39 2.90
CA ARG A 56 -24.94 0.57 4.24
C ARG A 56 -24.54 1.88 4.92
N ALA A 57 -23.69 2.67 4.26
CA ALA A 57 -23.19 3.92 4.81
C ALA A 57 -24.30 4.97 4.92
N HIS A 58 -24.37 5.66 6.06
CA HIS A 58 -25.26 6.82 6.29
C HIS A 58 -24.65 7.74 7.36
N SER A 59 -25.26 8.88 7.64
CA SER A 59 -24.69 9.92 8.52
C SER A 59 -24.40 9.48 9.95
N GLU A 60 -25.10 8.46 10.47
CA GLU A 60 -24.86 7.89 11.81
C GLU A 60 -23.85 6.72 11.77
N LYS A 61 -23.59 6.17 10.59
CA LYS A 61 -22.67 5.06 10.35
C LYS A 61 -21.85 5.34 9.09
N PRO A 62 -20.95 6.34 9.12
CA PRO A 62 -20.10 6.61 7.98
C PRO A 62 -19.14 5.46 7.70
N VAL A 63 -18.73 5.34 6.45
CA VAL A 63 -17.79 4.32 5.99
C VAL A 63 -16.64 4.99 5.25
N SER A 64 -15.41 4.65 5.62
CA SER A 64 -14.21 5.03 4.88
C SER A 64 -13.48 3.79 4.36
N ILE A 65 -13.20 3.77 3.07
CA ILE A 65 -12.39 2.76 2.42
C ILE A 65 -11.00 3.36 2.16
N ILE A 66 -9.97 2.73 2.70
CA ILE A 66 -8.57 3.09 2.48
C ILE A 66 -7.95 2.00 1.61
N ARG A 67 -7.56 2.32 0.37
CA ARG A 67 -6.83 1.41 -0.51
C ARG A 67 -5.35 1.76 -0.46
N ALA A 68 -4.62 1.03 0.36
CA ALA A 68 -3.21 1.28 0.60
C ALA A 68 -2.31 0.68 -0.48
N SER A 69 -1.21 1.37 -0.79
CA SER A 69 -0.08 0.87 -1.58
C SER A 69 0.68 -0.23 -0.80
N ASN A 70 1.94 -0.48 -1.11
CA ASN A 70 2.73 -1.46 -0.38
C ASN A 70 3.07 -0.94 1.02
N VAL A 71 2.28 -1.36 2.02
CA VAL A 71 2.51 -0.99 3.43
C VAL A 71 3.74 -1.73 3.96
N GLN A 72 4.67 -0.98 4.53
CA GLN A 72 5.91 -1.48 5.11
C GLN A 72 6.08 -1.00 6.55
N GLY A 73 6.90 -1.71 7.31
CA GLY A 73 7.23 -1.40 8.70
C GLY A 73 7.52 -2.67 9.49
N VAL A 74 8.15 -2.50 10.62
CA VAL A 74 8.51 -3.61 11.51
C VAL A 74 7.36 -3.90 12.47
N PRO A 75 6.90 -5.14 12.60
CA PRO A 75 5.86 -5.49 13.56
C PRO A 75 6.36 -5.27 14.99
N LEU A 76 5.52 -4.68 15.84
CA LEU A 76 5.82 -4.46 17.27
C LEU A 76 6.05 -5.77 18.05
N SER A 77 5.55 -6.89 17.52
CA SER A 77 5.74 -8.22 18.11
C SER A 77 5.49 -9.29 17.04
N GLY A 78 6.10 -10.46 17.20
CA GLY A 78 5.97 -11.58 16.28
C GLY A 78 7.11 -11.69 15.26
N PRO A 79 6.98 -12.58 14.27
CA PRO A 79 8.02 -12.76 13.26
C PRO A 79 8.15 -11.50 12.36
N PRO A 80 9.32 -11.30 11.73
CA PRO A 80 9.51 -10.26 10.73
C PRO A 80 8.45 -10.32 9.63
N GLY A 81 8.11 -9.17 9.06
CA GLY A 81 7.13 -9.06 7.97
C GLY A 81 7.50 -9.89 6.74
N ASN A 82 6.49 -10.18 5.91
CA ASN A 82 6.67 -10.90 4.64
C ASN A 82 6.68 -9.98 3.41
N GLY A 83 6.61 -8.66 3.61
CA GLY A 83 6.70 -7.69 2.52
C GLY A 83 8.02 -7.77 1.77
N ILE A 84 8.06 -7.17 0.58
CA ILE A 84 9.24 -7.23 -0.31
C ILE A 84 10.51 -6.72 0.38
N LEU A 85 10.43 -5.65 1.19
CA LEU A 85 11.58 -5.10 1.88
C LEU A 85 12.17 -6.12 2.87
N HIS A 86 11.33 -6.77 3.70
CA HIS A 86 11.78 -7.82 4.61
C HIS A 86 12.33 -9.06 3.90
N ARG A 87 11.70 -9.45 2.79
CA ARG A 87 12.17 -10.59 1.99
C ARG A 87 13.57 -10.31 1.46
N TRP A 88 13.78 -9.16 0.84
CA TRP A 88 15.07 -8.80 0.26
C TRP A 88 16.17 -8.57 1.31
N ALA A 89 15.82 -8.05 2.50
CA ALA A 89 16.79 -7.98 3.58
C ALA A 89 17.32 -9.37 3.97
N ARG A 90 16.44 -10.39 4.00
CA ARG A 90 16.86 -11.79 4.26
C ARG A 90 17.62 -12.41 3.07
N GLU A 91 17.18 -12.14 1.84
CA GLU A 91 17.85 -12.60 0.63
C GLU A 91 19.27 -12.03 0.54
N CYS A 92 19.48 -10.76 0.86
CA CYS A 92 20.82 -10.17 0.95
C CYS A 92 21.75 -10.87 1.95
N GLN A 93 21.24 -11.42 3.05
CA GLN A 93 22.06 -12.19 4.00
C GLN A 93 22.59 -13.50 3.40
N ILE A 94 21.91 -14.06 2.42
CA ILE A 94 22.38 -15.24 1.68
C ILE A 94 23.13 -14.89 0.39
N GLY A 95 23.28 -13.59 0.10
CA GLY A 95 24.18 -13.03 -0.88
C GLY A 95 23.57 -12.55 -2.19
N TRP A 96 22.28 -12.71 -2.44
CA TRP A 96 21.66 -12.32 -3.70
C TRP A 96 20.18 -11.95 -3.53
N ILE A 97 19.67 -11.14 -4.44
CA ILE A 97 18.25 -10.74 -4.56
C ILE A 97 17.71 -11.19 -5.91
N ASN A 98 16.53 -11.80 -5.91
CA ASN A 98 15.79 -12.10 -7.13
C ASN A 98 14.80 -10.97 -7.45
N VAL A 99 15.01 -10.32 -8.61
CA VAL A 99 14.15 -9.25 -9.14
C VAL A 99 13.30 -9.84 -10.26
N PRO A 100 11.96 -9.84 -10.14
CA PRO A 100 11.09 -10.35 -11.20
C PRO A 100 11.12 -9.44 -12.45
N GLY A 101 10.97 -10.06 -13.62
CA GLY A 101 10.98 -9.37 -14.89
C GLY A 101 12.33 -8.71 -15.20
N ASP A 102 12.29 -7.52 -15.79
CA ASP A 102 13.46 -6.67 -16.00
C ASP A 102 13.66 -5.64 -14.87
N GLY A 103 12.77 -5.65 -13.89
CA GLY A 103 12.79 -4.76 -12.75
C GLY A 103 12.39 -3.31 -13.06
N SER A 104 11.86 -3.02 -14.24
CA SER A 104 11.51 -1.64 -14.65
C SER A 104 10.23 -1.12 -14.00
N ASN A 105 9.35 -2.02 -13.54
CA ASN A 105 8.05 -1.66 -13.01
C ASN A 105 8.14 -0.92 -11.67
N PRO A 106 7.49 0.25 -11.54
CA PRO A 106 7.52 1.00 -10.31
C PRO A 106 6.56 0.41 -9.26
N LYS A 107 6.97 0.54 -7.99
CA LYS A 107 6.08 0.31 -6.84
C LYS A 107 6.07 1.54 -5.94
N ASP A 108 4.91 1.82 -5.38
CA ASP A 108 4.73 2.83 -4.35
C ASP A 108 4.74 2.14 -2.97
N PHE A 109 5.41 2.75 -2.00
CA PHE A 109 5.52 2.25 -0.64
C PHE A 109 5.03 3.29 0.35
N ILE A 110 4.37 2.84 1.41
CA ILE A 110 4.00 3.68 2.54
C ILE A 110 4.38 2.99 3.85
N HIS A 111 4.90 3.76 4.80
CA HIS A 111 5.19 3.23 6.14
C HIS A 111 3.92 3.04 6.95
N ILE A 112 3.90 2.00 7.79
CA ILE A 112 2.74 1.70 8.66
C ILE A 112 2.38 2.87 9.59
N GLU A 113 3.36 3.61 10.11
CA GLU A 113 3.10 4.77 10.95
C GLU A 113 2.43 5.91 10.18
N ASP A 114 2.82 6.15 8.92
CA ASP A 114 2.16 7.12 8.05
C ASP A 114 0.71 6.70 7.76
N LEU A 115 0.47 5.40 7.52
CA LEU A 115 -0.88 4.87 7.35
C LEU A 115 -1.72 5.05 8.64
N ILE A 116 -1.14 4.84 9.82
CA ILE A 116 -1.80 5.07 11.10
C ILE A 116 -2.18 6.56 11.25
N GLN A 117 -1.33 7.49 10.83
CA GLN A 117 -1.66 8.93 10.85
C GLN A 117 -2.84 9.24 9.92
N VAL A 118 -2.90 8.61 8.73
CA VAL A 118 -4.06 8.74 7.83
C VAL A 118 -5.34 8.25 8.50
N ILE A 119 -5.31 7.07 9.13
CA ILE A 119 -6.46 6.51 9.86
C ILE A 119 -6.89 7.46 10.99
N GLY A 120 -5.93 7.99 11.74
CA GLY A 120 -6.18 8.99 12.80
C GLY A 120 -6.86 10.23 12.27
N GLY A 121 -6.37 10.81 11.18
CA GLY A 121 -6.97 11.97 10.53
C GLY A 121 -8.40 11.75 10.04
N ILE A 122 -8.69 10.55 9.50
CA ILE A 122 -10.04 10.15 9.08
C ILE A 122 -10.96 9.98 10.29
N LEU A 123 -10.47 9.46 11.42
CA LEU A 123 -11.24 9.32 12.66
C LEU A 123 -11.59 10.68 13.25
N GLU A 124 -10.67 11.62 13.20
CA GLU A 124 -10.88 13.01 13.69
C GLU A 124 -11.83 13.81 12.80
N ASN A 125 -11.84 13.50 11.50
CA ASN A 125 -12.64 14.19 10.48
C ASN A 125 -13.41 13.17 9.63
N PRO A 126 -14.41 12.47 10.19
CA PRO A 126 -15.16 11.46 9.46
C PRO A 126 -15.92 12.05 8.28
N PRO A 127 -16.14 11.29 7.20
CA PRO A 127 -16.99 11.72 6.10
C PRO A 127 -18.45 11.86 6.56
N LEU A 128 -19.26 12.62 5.82
CA LEU A 128 -20.68 12.74 6.12
C LEU A 128 -21.41 11.38 6.03
N THR A 129 -21.06 10.58 5.03
CA THR A 129 -21.64 9.24 4.82
C THR A 129 -20.59 8.23 4.39
N ARG A 130 -19.84 8.50 3.33
CA ARG A 130 -18.86 7.57 2.77
C ARG A 130 -17.72 8.30 2.09
N GLU A 131 -16.55 7.67 2.08
CA GLU A 131 -15.40 8.09 1.29
C GLU A 131 -14.57 6.87 0.86
N GLU A 132 -13.87 7.02 -0.25
CA GLU A 132 -12.90 6.07 -0.77
C GLU A 132 -11.62 6.84 -1.05
N ILE A 133 -10.48 6.35 -0.56
CA ILE A 133 -9.21 7.06 -0.66
C ILE A 133 -8.07 6.08 -0.96
N ALA A 134 -7.31 6.37 -2.01
CA ALA A 134 -6.05 5.67 -2.28
C ALA A 134 -4.93 6.29 -1.42
N VAL A 135 -4.12 5.45 -0.80
CA VAL A 135 -3.10 5.87 0.17
C VAL A 135 -1.74 5.28 -0.19
N GLY A 136 -0.78 6.14 -0.44
CA GLY A 136 0.60 5.81 -0.78
C GLY A 136 1.50 7.03 -0.64
N SER A 137 2.79 6.87 -0.91
CA SER A 137 3.75 7.98 -0.89
C SER A 137 3.65 8.90 -2.11
N GLY A 138 3.07 8.40 -3.21
CA GLY A 138 3.10 9.06 -4.52
C GLY A 138 4.47 9.02 -5.20
N LYS A 139 5.42 8.28 -4.64
CA LYS A 139 6.78 8.15 -5.16
C LYS A 139 7.01 6.71 -5.60
N GLY A 140 7.02 6.50 -6.90
CA GLY A 140 7.37 5.20 -7.46
C GLY A 140 8.87 4.98 -7.46
N ILE A 141 9.27 3.75 -7.14
CA ILE A 141 10.64 3.28 -7.36
C ILE A 141 10.59 2.00 -8.19
N SER A 142 11.43 1.89 -9.21
CA SER A 142 11.55 0.65 -9.97
C SER A 142 12.09 -0.48 -9.08
N MET A 143 11.71 -1.71 -9.37
CA MET A 143 12.23 -2.86 -8.60
C MET A 143 13.75 -2.99 -8.73
N LEU A 144 14.30 -2.63 -9.89
CA LEU A 144 15.75 -2.62 -10.09
C LEU A 144 16.44 -1.53 -9.24
N ASP A 145 15.87 -0.30 -9.18
CA ASP A 145 16.44 0.76 -8.35
C ASP A 145 16.34 0.40 -6.87
N LEU A 146 15.24 -0.22 -6.44
CA LEU A 146 15.10 -0.73 -5.09
C LEU A 146 16.18 -1.80 -4.79
N ALA A 147 16.41 -2.75 -5.71
CA ALA A 147 17.47 -3.75 -5.56
C ALA A 147 18.87 -3.11 -5.48
N ASN A 148 19.12 -2.06 -6.28
CA ASN A 148 20.37 -1.30 -6.21
C ASN A 148 20.56 -0.61 -4.85
N MET A 149 19.51 -0.15 -4.18
CA MET A 149 19.60 0.37 -2.81
C MET A 149 20.08 -0.72 -1.84
N TYR A 150 19.54 -1.94 -1.95
CA TYR A 150 20.00 -3.08 -1.15
C TYR A 150 21.44 -3.48 -1.47
N ASN A 151 21.79 -3.61 -2.77
CA ASN A 151 23.16 -3.90 -3.20
C ASN A 151 24.16 -2.88 -2.64
N SER A 152 23.84 -1.59 -2.69
CA SER A 152 24.71 -0.53 -2.19
C SER A 152 24.98 -0.60 -0.68
N LYS A 153 24.02 -1.13 0.09
CA LYS A 153 24.14 -1.30 1.55
C LYS A 153 24.84 -2.60 1.95
N THR A 154 24.68 -3.68 1.18
CA THR A 154 25.10 -5.02 1.58
C THR A 154 26.12 -5.67 0.64
N GLY A 155 26.22 -5.20 -0.60
CA GLY A 155 27.02 -5.85 -1.65
C GLY A 155 26.39 -7.13 -2.21
N CYS A 156 25.12 -7.46 -1.89
CA CYS A 156 24.43 -8.63 -2.43
C CYS A 156 24.26 -8.55 -3.94
N GLU A 157 24.35 -9.68 -4.64
CA GLU A 157 24.17 -9.76 -6.08
C GLU A 157 22.69 -9.55 -6.48
N ILE A 158 22.45 -9.03 -7.67
CA ILE A 158 21.11 -8.82 -8.23
C ILE A 158 20.93 -9.77 -9.40
N GLU A 159 19.93 -10.64 -9.32
CA GLU A 159 19.54 -11.54 -10.41
C GLU A 159 18.18 -11.11 -10.98
N LEU A 160 18.13 -10.88 -12.30
CA LEU A 160 16.88 -10.59 -13.01
C LEU A 160 16.24 -11.88 -13.49
N ASN A 161 15.00 -12.14 -13.07
CA ASN A 161 14.24 -13.32 -13.48
C ASN A 161 13.19 -12.95 -14.52
N GLN A 162 13.57 -12.97 -15.80
CA GLN A 162 12.71 -12.61 -16.93
C GLN A 162 11.51 -13.54 -17.16
N ASN A 163 11.46 -14.68 -16.45
CA ASN A 163 10.35 -15.64 -16.56
C ASN A 163 9.26 -15.41 -15.53
N ASP A 164 9.48 -14.53 -14.55
CA ASP A 164 8.46 -14.16 -13.58
C ASP A 164 7.62 -13.01 -14.13
N ASP A 165 6.32 -13.22 -14.20
CA ASP A 165 5.37 -12.15 -14.49
C ASP A 165 5.40 -11.13 -13.34
N GLU A 166 5.81 -9.92 -13.66
CA GLU A 166 5.83 -8.83 -12.69
C GLU A 166 4.45 -8.19 -12.59
N GLU A 167 3.90 -8.21 -11.38
CA GLU A 167 2.65 -7.54 -11.11
C GLU A 167 2.87 -6.03 -11.02
N VAL A 168 2.30 -5.29 -11.97
CA VAL A 168 2.43 -3.82 -12.04
C VAL A 168 1.34 -3.18 -11.19
N PHE A 169 1.77 -2.41 -10.18
CA PHE A 169 0.90 -1.58 -9.36
C PHE A 169 1.07 -0.12 -9.77
N GLY A 170 -0.03 0.60 -9.89
CA GLY A 170 0.02 2.04 -10.11
C GLY A 170 0.54 2.81 -8.91
N LEU A 171 0.90 4.04 -9.17
CA LEU A 171 1.27 5.00 -8.15
C LEU A 171 0.02 5.68 -7.62
N VAL A 172 0.07 6.08 -6.36
CA VAL A 172 -1.03 6.82 -5.71
C VAL A 172 -0.85 8.32 -5.96
N ASP A 173 -1.94 9.03 -6.20
CA ASP A 173 -1.94 10.48 -6.18
C ASP A 173 -1.92 10.99 -4.71
N ALA A 174 -0.72 11.22 -4.18
CA ALA A 174 -0.54 11.66 -2.80
C ALA A 174 -1.12 13.07 -2.52
N TRP A 175 -1.43 13.85 -3.56
CA TRP A 175 -2.08 15.16 -3.40
C TRP A 175 -3.49 15.03 -2.79
N VAL A 176 -4.19 13.93 -3.07
CA VAL A 176 -5.50 13.62 -2.48
C VAL A 176 -5.44 13.57 -0.96
N LEU A 177 -4.38 12.97 -0.39
CA LEU A 177 -4.19 12.93 1.07
C LEU A 177 -3.93 14.32 1.66
N GLU A 178 -3.14 15.12 0.97
CA GLU A 178 -2.85 16.49 1.41
C GLU A 178 -4.10 17.36 1.38
N GLU A 179 -4.88 17.30 0.32
CA GLU A 179 -6.13 18.05 0.20
C GLU A 179 -7.16 17.62 1.25
N ARG A 180 -7.31 16.31 1.46
CA ARG A 180 -8.34 15.73 2.36
C ARG A 180 -7.99 15.87 3.84
N LEU A 181 -6.72 15.66 4.21
CA LEU A 181 -6.28 15.53 5.60
C LEU A 181 -5.17 16.53 6.00
N GLY A 182 -4.65 17.33 5.07
CA GLY A 182 -3.47 18.17 5.30
C GLY A 182 -2.21 17.36 5.61
N PHE A 183 -2.16 16.10 5.17
CA PHE A 183 -1.12 15.15 5.50
C PHE A 183 -0.35 14.67 4.27
N ARG A 184 0.97 14.53 4.41
CA ARG A 184 1.85 13.85 3.45
C ARG A 184 2.65 12.77 4.17
N PRO A 185 2.82 11.59 3.58
CA PRO A 185 3.74 10.58 4.09
C PRO A 185 5.14 11.13 4.29
N ARG A 186 5.76 10.84 5.43
CA ARG A 186 7.03 11.46 5.85
C ARG A 186 8.18 10.49 5.89
N ILE A 187 7.90 9.22 6.22
CA ILE A 187 8.94 8.20 6.35
C ILE A 187 9.41 7.79 4.95
N SER A 188 10.69 7.96 4.71
CA SER A 188 11.32 7.69 3.42
C SER A 188 11.53 6.19 3.21
N LEU A 189 11.71 5.78 1.96
CA LEU A 189 12.03 4.40 1.62
C LEU A 189 13.38 3.95 2.21
N ASP A 190 14.37 4.86 2.29
CA ASP A 190 15.66 4.57 2.93
C ASP A 190 15.48 4.23 4.41
N GLU A 191 14.67 5.02 5.15
CA GLU A 191 14.35 4.74 6.56
C GLU A 191 13.64 3.40 6.71
N MET A 192 12.66 3.09 5.85
CA MET A 192 11.97 1.78 5.84
C MET A 192 12.95 0.61 5.63
N ILE A 193 13.92 0.75 4.73
CA ILE A 193 14.93 -0.27 4.46
C ILE A 193 15.87 -0.42 5.67
N GLU A 194 16.31 0.67 6.29
CA GLU A 194 17.16 0.64 7.48
C GLU A 194 16.48 -0.07 8.63
N GLU A 195 15.21 0.27 8.92
CA GLU A 195 14.40 -0.36 9.95
C GLU A 195 14.27 -1.89 9.74
N VAL A 196 14.06 -2.31 8.50
CA VAL A 196 13.96 -3.74 8.16
C VAL A 196 15.27 -4.47 8.38
N PHE A 197 16.44 -3.85 8.10
CA PHE A 197 17.73 -4.46 8.35
C PHE A 197 18.05 -4.64 9.85
N GLU A 198 17.49 -3.81 10.72
CA GLU A 198 17.70 -3.93 12.17
C GLU A 198 17.06 -5.21 12.77
N VAL A 199 16.07 -5.80 12.06
CA VAL A 199 15.29 -6.96 12.54
C VAL A 199 15.38 -8.20 11.66
N ALA A 200 16.11 -8.14 10.55
CA ALA A 200 16.25 -9.22 9.57
C ALA A 200 17.22 -10.34 9.98
#